data_80e80cc441b5ccda0f42d834bc54290a
#
_entry.id   80e80cc441b5ccda0f42d834bc54290a
#
_cell.length_a   1.000
_cell.length_b   1.000
_cell.length_c   1.000
_cell.angle_alpha   90.00
_cell.angle_beta   90.00
_cell.angle_gamma   90.00
#
_symmetry.space_group_name_H-M   'P 1'
#
loop_
_entity.id
_entity.type
_entity.pdbx_description
1 polymer ?
#
loop_
_entity_poly.entity_id
_entity_poly.type
_entity_poly.pdbx_seq_one_letter_code
_entity_poly.pdbx_strand_id
1 'polypeptide(L)'
;MAPFASLPVPRGVECVSIPSPCGPLSAYHGPPAPASSATAAPAPPVHGPRPGAAGAGRPKVLLVPGFTGSKEDFRLPISDLVDRGFEVLAYSQRGQADSAAPTGAGAYGLGGFAGDVTAIASAWGAGQRVHLLGHSFGGVVARAAAIARPGLFASLTLFSSGNTAKGADRPVPDPVPAGPAGRERVLAAVFPGTDFTRPGLGWEEFMRVRALATSTGNLMGIRAILAGQRPRSAELRATGLPIHVVYGAEDTAWPVSDYRREAREVGAVETPIPGAQHSAQTQRPTAWADAVSRFWLAVDSGHLVWQM
;
A
#
# COMPACT_ATOMS: atom_id res chain seq x y z
N MET A 1 -0.68 14.30 14.69
CA MET A 1 -1.52 13.27 15.36
C MET A 1 -0.68 12.43 16.31
N ALA A 2 -1.27 11.88 17.38
CA ALA A 2 -0.58 10.89 18.21
C ALA A 2 -0.37 9.58 17.42
N PRO A 3 0.70 8.80 17.71
CA PRO A 3 0.89 7.50 17.12
C PRO A 3 -0.28 6.56 17.45
N PHE A 4 -0.73 5.78 16.47
CA PHE A 4 -1.77 4.78 16.71
C PHE A 4 -1.18 3.61 17.52
N ALA A 5 -1.92 3.17 18.55
CA ALA A 5 -1.57 2.02 19.39
C ALA A 5 -0.13 2.06 19.97
N SER A 6 0.38 3.24 20.28
CA SER A 6 1.68 3.46 20.95
C SER A 6 2.91 2.92 20.21
N LEU A 7 2.81 2.58 18.93
CA LEU A 7 3.99 2.26 18.13
C LEU A 7 4.80 3.54 17.86
N PRO A 8 6.14 3.48 17.99
CA PRO A 8 6.97 4.63 17.66
C PRO A 8 6.88 4.96 16.17
N VAL A 9 6.79 6.25 15.87
CA VAL A 9 6.82 6.77 14.51
C VAL A 9 8.22 6.55 13.91
N PRO A 10 8.34 6.10 12.66
CA PRO A 10 9.63 5.92 12.02
C PRO A 10 10.44 7.23 11.92
N ARG A 11 11.76 7.11 11.89
CA ARG A 11 12.66 8.27 11.76
C ARG A 11 12.40 9.02 10.43
N GLY A 12 12.36 10.35 10.50
CA GLY A 12 12.12 11.20 9.33
C GLY A 12 10.69 11.17 8.80
N VAL A 13 9.75 10.70 9.63
CA VAL A 13 8.34 10.54 9.28
C VAL A 13 7.47 11.18 10.36
N GLU A 14 6.35 11.73 9.98
CA GLU A 14 5.33 12.27 10.88
C GLU A 14 3.96 11.58 10.68
N CYS A 15 3.15 11.57 11.74
CA CYS A 15 1.76 11.16 11.65
C CYS A 15 0.90 12.36 11.25
N VAL A 16 0.21 12.24 10.13
CA VAL A 16 -0.67 13.30 9.62
C VAL A 16 -2.09 12.78 9.39
N SER A 17 -3.03 13.70 9.31
CA SER A 17 -4.40 13.44 8.85
C SER A 17 -4.56 14.04 7.47
N ILE A 18 -4.95 13.23 6.50
CA ILE A 18 -5.17 13.67 5.13
C ILE A 18 -6.67 13.69 4.81
N PRO A 19 -7.16 14.70 4.11
CA PRO A 19 -8.56 14.75 3.70
C PRO A 19 -8.83 13.71 2.60
N SER A 20 -10.01 13.09 2.65
CA SER A 20 -10.50 12.20 1.61
C SER A 20 -12.03 12.33 1.46
N PRO A 21 -12.61 11.77 0.38
CA PRO A 21 -14.06 11.76 0.19
C PRO A 21 -14.85 11.08 1.30
N CYS A 22 -14.22 10.18 2.07
CA CYS A 22 -14.88 9.47 3.17
C CYS A 22 -14.61 10.08 4.55
N GLY A 23 -13.89 11.19 4.63
CA GLY A 23 -13.43 11.81 5.87
C GLY A 23 -11.92 11.74 6.04
N PRO A 24 -11.39 12.13 7.22
CA PRO A 24 -9.95 12.17 7.45
C PRO A 24 -9.35 10.76 7.49
N LEU A 25 -8.25 10.55 6.75
CA LEU A 25 -7.46 9.32 6.78
C LEU A 25 -6.14 9.56 7.50
N SER A 26 -5.75 8.61 8.33
CA SER A 26 -4.47 8.65 9.04
C SER A 26 -3.33 8.20 8.12
N ALA A 27 -2.21 8.93 8.13
CA ALA A 27 -1.07 8.61 7.28
C ALA A 27 0.27 8.83 8.00
N TYR A 28 1.29 8.10 7.53
CA TYR A 28 2.69 8.45 7.68
C TYR A 28 3.10 9.31 6.48
N HIS A 29 3.68 10.46 6.75
CA HIS A 29 4.27 11.34 5.75
C HIS A 29 5.76 11.49 6.02
N GLY A 30 6.57 11.04 5.09
CA GLY A 30 8.00 11.31 5.08
C GLY A 30 8.28 12.52 4.21
N PRO A 31 8.40 13.73 4.80
CA PRO A 31 8.69 14.94 4.06
C PRO A 31 10.07 14.85 3.39
N PRO A 32 10.33 15.65 2.37
CA PRO A 32 11.67 15.78 1.85
C PRO A 32 12.62 16.17 2.98
N ALA A 33 13.77 15.50 3.11
CA ALA A 33 14.78 15.97 4.05
C ALA A 33 15.05 17.45 3.75
N PRO A 34 15.18 18.31 4.78
CA PRO A 34 15.50 19.72 4.54
C PRO A 34 16.72 19.79 3.62
N ALA A 35 16.68 20.70 2.64
CA ALA A 35 17.84 20.95 1.79
C ALA A 35 19.04 21.15 2.71
N SER A 36 20.07 20.31 2.58
CA SER A 36 21.26 20.32 3.43
C SER A 36 21.83 21.73 3.46
N SER A 37 21.73 22.41 4.60
CA SER A 37 22.68 23.49 4.89
C SER A 37 24.06 22.83 4.91
N ALA A 38 24.90 23.23 4.01
CA ALA A 38 26.22 22.64 3.75
C ALA A 38 27.18 22.82 4.95
N THR A 39 27.05 21.98 5.98
CA THR A 39 28.05 21.82 7.06
C THR A 39 27.83 20.47 7.79
N ALA A 40 27.70 19.37 7.08
CA ALA A 40 27.85 18.06 7.68
C ALA A 40 28.97 17.31 6.95
N ALA A 41 29.86 16.68 7.73
CA ALA A 41 30.97 15.89 7.23
C ALA A 41 30.51 14.84 6.20
N PRO A 42 31.33 14.54 5.16
CA PRO A 42 30.91 13.63 4.10
C PRO A 42 30.70 12.23 4.65
N ALA A 43 29.46 11.75 4.54
CA ALA A 43 29.14 10.33 4.67
C ALA A 43 29.82 9.57 3.50
N PRO A 44 30.21 8.30 3.69
CA PRO A 44 30.88 7.52 2.65
C PRO A 44 29.99 7.41 1.40
N PRO A 45 30.57 7.35 0.19
CA PRO A 45 29.81 7.40 -1.05
C PRO A 45 28.94 6.16 -1.21
N VAL A 46 27.62 6.37 -1.14
CA VAL A 46 26.65 5.39 -1.64
C VAL A 46 26.63 5.56 -3.17
N HIS A 47 27.15 4.56 -3.89
CA HIS A 47 27.12 4.54 -5.35
C HIS A 47 25.69 4.36 -5.86
N GLY A 48 25.01 5.47 -6.16
CA GLY A 48 23.75 5.52 -6.88
C GLY A 48 23.61 6.86 -7.59
N PRO A 49 22.98 6.94 -8.76
CA PRO A 49 22.85 8.18 -9.51
C PRO A 49 22.05 9.21 -8.68
N ARG A 50 22.61 10.41 -8.55
CA ARG A 50 21.91 11.57 -7.98
C ARG A 50 20.72 11.92 -8.87
N PRO A 51 19.53 12.24 -8.30
CA PRO A 51 18.39 12.73 -9.09
C PRO A 51 18.78 14.00 -9.86
N GLY A 52 18.42 14.01 -11.14
CA GLY A 52 18.73 15.09 -12.05
C GLY A 52 17.98 16.38 -11.78
N ALA A 53 18.54 17.47 -12.26
CA ALA A 53 18.02 18.81 -12.49
C ALA A 53 17.43 19.58 -11.30
N ALA A 54 18.09 20.68 -10.97
CA ALA A 54 17.58 21.75 -10.11
C ALA A 54 16.24 22.28 -10.66
N GLY A 55 15.13 22.06 -9.89
CA GLY A 55 13.81 22.59 -10.19
C GLY A 55 12.64 21.60 -10.07
N ALA A 56 12.85 20.30 -10.21
CA ALA A 56 11.80 19.31 -9.97
C ALA A 56 11.78 18.91 -8.48
N GLY A 57 10.60 18.98 -7.85
CA GLY A 57 10.42 18.44 -6.49
C GLY A 57 10.82 16.97 -6.40
N ARG A 58 11.01 16.47 -5.18
CA ARG A 58 11.34 15.03 -4.98
C ARG A 58 10.23 14.13 -5.55
N PRO A 59 10.60 12.95 -6.08
CA PRO A 59 9.60 11.98 -6.50
C PRO A 59 8.67 11.59 -5.34
N LYS A 60 7.39 11.59 -5.60
CA LYS A 60 6.34 11.29 -4.61
C LYS A 60 5.88 9.85 -4.74
N VAL A 61 5.77 9.17 -3.60
CA VAL A 61 5.37 7.75 -3.53
C VAL A 61 4.18 7.58 -2.61
N LEU A 62 3.06 7.08 -3.14
CA LEU A 62 1.85 6.76 -2.39
C LEU A 62 1.77 5.26 -2.14
N LEU A 63 1.75 4.86 -0.86
CA LEU A 63 1.71 3.46 -0.42
C LEU A 63 0.33 3.10 0.13
N VAL A 64 -0.28 2.04 -0.46
CA VAL A 64 -1.62 1.55 -0.11
C VAL A 64 -1.49 0.18 0.56
N PRO A 65 -1.91 0.03 1.84
CA PRO A 65 -1.79 -1.23 2.58
C PRO A 65 -2.81 -2.27 2.14
N GLY A 66 -2.58 -3.51 2.61
CA GLY A 66 -3.43 -4.67 2.32
C GLY A 66 -4.69 -4.78 3.18
N PHE A 67 -5.36 -5.93 3.04
CA PHE A 67 -6.45 -6.35 3.92
C PHE A 67 -5.95 -6.50 5.35
N THR A 68 -6.73 -6.04 6.33
CA THR A 68 -6.35 -5.98 7.75
C THR A 68 -5.11 -5.14 8.05
N GLY A 69 -4.58 -4.43 7.05
CA GLY A 69 -3.40 -3.60 7.13
C GLY A 69 -3.66 -2.18 7.63
N SER A 70 -2.62 -1.39 7.64
CA SER A 70 -2.64 0.05 7.95
C SER A 70 -1.32 0.70 7.50
N LYS A 71 -1.16 2.02 7.67
CA LYS A 71 0.09 2.73 7.36
C LYS A 71 1.33 2.11 8.02
N GLU A 72 1.15 1.48 9.18
CA GLU A 72 2.22 0.85 9.96
C GLU A 72 2.83 -0.39 9.28
N ASP A 73 2.17 -0.97 8.28
CA ASP A 73 2.76 -2.08 7.50
C ASP A 73 4.03 -1.65 6.75
N PHE A 74 4.18 -0.34 6.50
CA PHE A 74 5.36 0.23 5.85
C PHE A 74 6.37 0.85 6.83
N ARG A 75 6.16 0.70 8.15
CA ARG A 75 7.00 1.37 9.17
C ARG A 75 8.48 1.01 9.11
N LEU A 76 8.83 -0.19 8.69
CA LEU A 76 10.23 -0.62 8.61
C LEU A 76 10.96 0.00 7.41
N PRO A 77 10.44 -0.07 6.16
CA PRO A 77 11.17 0.46 5.01
C PRO A 77 10.96 1.96 4.72
N ILE A 78 9.99 2.64 5.37
CA ILE A 78 9.64 4.01 4.98
C ILE A 78 10.80 4.99 5.20
N SER A 79 11.59 4.83 6.27
CA SER A 79 12.77 5.67 6.51
C SER A 79 13.83 5.48 5.43
N ASP A 80 14.03 4.25 4.95
CA ASP A 80 14.96 3.96 3.86
C ASP A 80 14.52 4.63 2.55
N LEU A 81 13.22 4.67 2.26
CA LEU A 81 12.69 5.37 1.09
C LEU A 81 12.91 6.88 1.20
N VAL A 82 12.68 7.46 2.38
CA VAL A 82 12.94 8.89 2.64
C VAL A 82 14.42 9.22 2.46
N ASP A 83 15.32 8.39 3.00
CA ASP A 83 16.76 8.56 2.88
C ASP A 83 17.24 8.45 1.42
N ARG A 84 16.55 7.67 0.58
CA ARG A 84 16.79 7.56 -0.87
C ARG A 84 16.26 8.75 -1.67
N GLY A 85 15.63 9.71 -1.02
CA GLY A 85 15.20 10.96 -1.63
C GLY A 85 13.74 11.01 -2.08
N PHE A 86 12.92 10.05 -1.73
CA PHE A 86 11.49 10.09 -2.00
C PHE A 86 10.73 10.89 -0.94
N GLU A 87 9.67 11.57 -1.35
CA GLU A 87 8.61 12.03 -0.48
C GLU A 87 7.55 10.92 -0.42
N VAL A 88 7.30 10.36 0.77
CA VAL A 88 6.49 9.16 0.93
C VAL A 88 5.24 9.44 1.73
N LEU A 89 4.09 8.98 1.24
CA LEU A 89 2.82 9.00 1.93
C LEU A 89 2.27 7.57 2.02
N ALA A 90 2.26 7.00 3.23
CA ALA A 90 1.60 5.72 3.52
C ALA A 90 0.37 5.98 4.37
N TYR A 91 -0.81 5.58 3.92
CA TYR A 91 -2.05 5.87 4.64
C TYR A 91 -2.81 4.60 5.03
N SER A 92 -3.60 4.68 6.09
CA SER A 92 -4.57 3.65 6.45
C SER A 92 -5.85 3.90 5.65
N GLN A 93 -6.33 2.87 4.92
CA GLN A 93 -7.51 3.01 4.06
C GLN A 93 -8.78 3.27 4.90
N ARG A 94 -9.87 3.71 4.26
CA ARG A 94 -11.17 3.93 4.91
C ARG A 94 -11.54 2.76 5.81
N GLY A 95 -11.87 3.03 7.07
CA GLY A 95 -12.25 2.04 8.08
C GLY A 95 -11.13 1.17 8.61
N GLN A 96 -9.86 1.37 8.21
CA GLN A 96 -8.71 0.70 8.81
C GLN A 96 -8.17 1.52 9.98
N ALA A 97 -7.83 0.83 11.07
CA ALA A 97 -7.16 1.41 12.24
C ALA A 97 -7.83 2.72 12.71
N ASP A 98 -7.09 3.82 12.62
CA ASP A 98 -7.45 5.17 13.06
C ASP A 98 -7.97 6.08 11.93
N SER A 99 -8.26 5.53 10.76
CA SER A 99 -8.85 6.27 9.64
C SER A 99 -10.39 6.32 9.74
N ALA A 100 -10.98 7.34 9.11
CA ALA A 100 -12.42 7.49 9.03
C ALA A 100 -13.12 6.21 8.55
N ALA A 101 -14.20 5.86 9.23
CA ALA A 101 -15.01 4.68 8.94
C ALA A 101 -16.41 5.10 8.46
N PRO A 102 -16.59 5.34 7.14
CA PRO A 102 -17.86 5.76 6.61
C PRO A 102 -18.93 4.68 6.82
N THR A 103 -20.19 5.11 6.95
CA THR A 103 -21.35 4.25 7.11
C THR A 103 -22.18 4.23 5.83
N GLY A 104 -23.05 3.23 5.70
CA GLY A 104 -24.00 3.11 4.59
C GLY A 104 -23.64 2.04 3.55
N ALA A 105 -24.64 1.70 2.75
CA ALA A 105 -24.50 0.71 1.69
C ALA A 105 -23.49 1.19 0.63
N GLY A 106 -22.56 0.31 0.25
CA GLY A 106 -21.55 0.62 -0.76
C GLY A 106 -20.37 1.45 -0.28
N ALA A 107 -20.34 1.92 0.97
CA ALA A 107 -19.23 2.72 1.52
C ALA A 107 -17.85 2.04 1.38
N TYR A 108 -17.83 0.71 1.33
CA TYR A 108 -16.64 -0.12 1.21
C TYR A 108 -16.57 -0.90 -0.10
N GLY A 109 -17.17 -0.36 -1.17
CA GLY A 109 -16.98 -0.88 -2.52
C GLY A 109 -15.63 -0.47 -3.13
N LEU A 110 -15.15 -1.21 -4.13
CA LEU A 110 -13.84 -0.97 -4.78
C LEU A 110 -13.73 0.46 -5.33
N GLY A 111 -14.81 1.01 -5.89
CA GLY A 111 -14.84 2.39 -6.38
C GLY A 111 -14.59 3.43 -5.29
N GLY A 112 -15.08 3.18 -4.05
CA GLY A 112 -14.81 4.04 -2.91
C GLY A 112 -13.33 4.05 -2.51
N PHE A 113 -12.72 2.87 -2.38
CA PHE A 113 -11.28 2.75 -2.10
C PHE A 113 -10.41 3.39 -3.19
N ALA A 114 -10.71 3.12 -4.45
CA ALA A 114 -10.00 3.71 -5.59
C ALA A 114 -10.20 5.24 -5.67
N GLY A 115 -11.39 5.71 -5.32
CA GLY A 115 -11.72 7.14 -5.21
C GLY A 115 -10.86 7.86 -4.19
N ASP A 116 -10.60 7.26 -3.02
CA ASP A 116 -9.67 7.82 -2.03
C ASP A 116 -8.25 7.93 -2.59
N VAL A 117 -7.74 6.88 -3.24
CA VAL A 117 -6.40 6.91 -3.86
C VAL A 117 -6.28 8.02 -4.87
N THR A 118 -7.26 8.18 -5.76
CA THR A 118 -7.22 9.23 -6.79
C THR A 118 -7.36 10.63 -6.21
N ALA A 119 -8.17 10.81 -5.16
CA ALA A 119 -8.30 12.07 -4.46
C ALA A 119 -7.01 12.48 -3.75
N ILE A 120 -6.38 11.52 -3.04
CA ILE A 120 -5.09 11.73 -2.37
C ILE A 120 -4.01 12.05 -3.41
N ALA A 121 -3.89 11.24 -4.47
CA ALA A 121 -2.88 11.45 -5.51
C ALA A 121 -3.04 12.82 -6.20
N SER A 122 -4.27 13.25 -6.44
CA SER A 122 -4.56 14.56 -7.04
C SER A 122 -4.19 15.71 -6.11
N ALA A 123 -4.62 15.65 -4.84
CA ALA A 123 -4.42 16.73 -3.88
C ALA A 123 -2.95 16.83 -3.42
N TRP A 124 -2.38 15.71 -3.00
CA TRP A 124 -1.01 15.65 -2.50
C TRP A 124 0.03 15.75 -3.62
N GLY A 125 -0.28 15.22 -4.81
CA GLY A 125 0.56 15.35 -6.00
C GLY A 125 0.76 16.81 -6.41
N ALA A 126 -0.26 17.67 -6.22
CA ALA A 126 -0.20 19.09 -6.55
C ALA A 126 0.31 19.36 -7.98
N GLY A 127 -0.17 18.58 -8.95
CA GLY A 127 0.23 18.65 -10.34
C GLY A 127 1.41 17.74 -10.72
N GLN A 128 2.14 17.19 -9.74
CA GLN A 128 3.15 16.15 -9.98
C GLN A 128 2.48 14.77 -10.02
N ARG A 129 2.88 13.94 -11.01
CA ARG A 129 2.49 12.53 -11.03
C ARG A 129 3.19 11.77 -9.92
N VAL A 130 2.46 10.85 -9.26
CA VAL A 130 2.98 10.09 -8.12
C VAL A 130 3.25 8.64 -8.50
N HIS A 131 4.28 8.02 -7.93
CA HIS A 131 4.43 6.57 -7.96
C HIS A 131 3.41 5.95 -7.02
N LEU A 132 2.58 5.04 -7.54
CA LEU A 132 1.57 4.34 -6.75
C LEU A 132 2.04 2.93 -6.46
N LEU A 133 2.05 2.54 -5.17
CA LEU A 133 2.30 1.17 -4.76
C LEU A 133 1.12 0.63 -3.94
N GLY A 134 0.63 -0.55 -4.30
CA GLY A 134 -0.38 -1.24 -3.52
C GLY A 134 0.07 -2.64 -3.09
N HIS A 135 0.01 -2.90 -1.78
CA HIS A 135 0.30 -4.21 -1.19
C HIS A 135 -0.97 -5.06 -1.12
N SER A 136 -0.92 -6.28 -1.64
CA SER A 136 -2.02 -7.24 -1.47
C SER A 136 -3.36 -6.66 -1.96
N PHE A 137 -4.39 -6.54 -1.11
CA PHE A 137 -5.63 -5.84 -1.44
C PHE A 137 -5.37 -4.38 -1.89
N GLY A 138 -4.39 -3.71 -1.30
CA GLY A 138 -3.99 -2.38 -1.75
C GLY A 138 -3.59 -2.34 -3.24
N GLY A 139 -3.04 -3.44 -3.79
CA GLY A 139 -2.76 -3.56 -5.21
C GLY A 139 -4.03 -3.71 -6.06
N VAL A 140 -5.08 -4.35 -5.53
CA VAL A 140 -6.41 -4.38 -6.19
C VAL A 140 -6.98 -2.96 -6.30
N VAL A 141 -6.88 -2.19 -5.23
CA VAL A 141 -7.31 -0.79 -5.17
C VAL A 141 -6.46 0.08 -6.10
N ALA A 142 -5.13 -0.05 -6.04
CA ALA A 142 -4.19 0.70 -6.85
C ALA A 142 -4.39 0.44 -8.35
N ARG A 143 -4.64 -0.82 -8.74
CA ARG A 143 -5.00 -1.20 -10.12
C ARG A 143 -6.28 -0.49 -10.57
N ALA A 144 -7.32 -0.48 -9.73
CA ALA A 144 -8.57 0.21 -10.06
C ALA A 144 -8.38 1.73 -10.19
N ALA A 145 -7.60 2.36 -9.31
CA ALA A 145 -7.28 3.78 -9.37
C ALA A 145 -6.46 4.14 -10.61
N ALA A 146 -5.44 3.34 -10.93
CA ALA A 146 -4.59 3.53 -12.11
C ALA A 146 -5.38 3.42 -13.42
N ILE A 147 -6.30 2.45 -13.53
CA ILE A 147 -7.18 2.32 -14.69
C ILE A 147 -8.13 3.52 -14.80
N ALA A 148 -8.70 3.98 -13.68
CA ALA A 148 -9.66 5.08 -13.68
C ALA A 148 -9.02 6.44 -14.00
N ARG A 149 -7.81 6.71 -13.52
CA ARG A 149 -7.14 8.02 -13.64
C ARG A 149 -5.63 7.86 -13.88
N PRO A 150 -5.20 7.26 -15.00
CA PRO A 150 -3.77 6.97 -15.24
C PRO A 150 -2.89 8.22 -15.23
N GLY A 151 -3.41 9.36 -15.64
CA GLY A 151 -2.67 10.63 -15.68
C GLY A 151 -2.17 11.14 -14.31
N LEU A 152 -2.71 10.63 -13.20
CA LEU A 152 -2.26 10.99 -11.85
C LEU A 152 -0.96 10.28 -11.45
N PHE A 153 -0.59 9.19 -12.15
CA PHE A 153 0.48 8.31 -11.71
C PHE A 153 1.69 8.34 -12.66
N ALA A 154 2.88 8.34 -12.08
CA ALA A 154 4.14 8.17 -12.80
C ALA A 154 4.39 6.70 -13.12
N SER A 155 4.01 5.81 -12.19
CA SER A 155 4.07 4.36 -12.34
C SER A 155 3.12 3.66 -11.38
N LEU A 156 2.91 2.37 -11.60
CA LEU A 156 2.18 1.47 -10.69
C LEU A 156 3.07 0.31 -10.25
N THR A 157 3.21 0.09 -8.95
CA THR A 157 3.83 -1.10 -8.36
C THR A 157 2.76 -1.97 -7.71
N LEU A 158 2.60 -3.19 -8.21
CA LEU A 158 1.75 -4.24 -7.64
C LEU A 158 2.63 -5.12 -6.75
N PHE A 159 2.46 -4.96 -5.43
CA PHE A 159 3.26 -5.67 -4.47
C PHE A 159 2.46 -6.82 -3.82
N SER A 160 2.91 -8.07 -4.04
CA SER A 160 2.24 -9.29 -3.54
C SER A 160 0.73 -9.26 -3.76
N SER A 161 0.29 -8.80 -4.93
CA SER A 161 -1.12 -8.59 -5.29
C SER A 161 -1.48 -9.32 -6.58
N GLY A 162 -2.23 -10.41 -6.44
CA GLY A 162 -2.75 -11.14 -7.60
C GLY A 162 -3.99 -10.48 -8.21
N ASN A 163 -4.34 -10.89 -9.43
CA ASN A 163 -5.49 -10.39 -10.19
C ASN A 163 -6.67 -11.39 -10.27
N THR A 164 -6.60 -12.49 -9.52
CA THR A 164 -7.64 -13.53 -9.46
C THR A 164 -8.41 -13.47 -8.14
N ALA A 165 -9.63 -14.00 -8.13
CA ALA A 165 -10.47 -14.09 -6.93
C ALA A 165 -9.75 -14.83 -5.80
N LYS A 166 -9.96 -14.37 -4.57
CA LYS A 166 -9.38 -14.95 -3.37
C LYS A 166 -10.40 -15.05 -2.24
N GLY A 167 -10.43 -16.22 -1.60
CA GLY A 167 -11.28 -16.43 -0.43
C GLY A 167 -12.77 -16.55 -0.74
N ALA A 168 -13.14 -16.83 -2.00
CA ALA A 168 -14.52 -17.10 -2.40
C ALA A 168 -15.09 -18.37 -1.73
N ASP A 169 -14.20 -19.29 -1.37
CA ASP A 169 -14.48 -20.53 -0.64
C ASP A 169 -14.71 -20.35 0.86
N ARG A 170 -14.48 -19.16 1.38
CA ARG A 170 -14.70 -18.81 2.79
C ARG A 170 -15.91 -17.89 2.93
N PRO A 171 -17.11 -18.47 3.05
CA PRO A 171 -18.33 -17.66 3.12
C PRO A 171 -18.28 -16.71 4.31
N VAL A 172 -18.64 -15.48 4.04
CA VAL A 172 -18.89 -14.51 5.09
C VAL A 172 -20.29 -14.75 5.60
N PRO A 173 -20.51 -14.78 6.93
CA PRO A 173 -21.88 -14.87 7.46
C PRO A 173 -22.74 -13.73 6.92
N ASP A 174 -23.80 -14.06 6.20
CA ASP A 174 -24.77 -13.09 5.70
C ASP A 174 -26.16 -13.50 6.23
N PRO A 175 -26.90 -12.60 6.87
CA PRO A 175 -26.54 -11.24 7.26
C PRO A 175 -25.62 -11.20 8.50
N VAL A 176 -24.72 -10.21 8.55
CA VAL A 176 -23.95 -9.92 9.76
C VAL A 176 -24.86 -9.16 10.73
N PRO A 177 -25.12 -9.67 11.94
CA PRO A 177 -25.91 -8.95 12.93
C PRO A 177 -25.29 -7.57 13.24
N ALA A 178 -26.12 -6.59 13.53
CA ALA A 178 -25.65 -5.31 14.03
C ALA A 178 -25.10 -5.44 15.47
N GLY A 179 -24.24 -4.51 15.87
CA GLY A 179 -23.73 -4.41 17.23
C GLY A 179 -22.58 -5.39 17.56
N PRO A 180 -22.29 -5.57 18.87
CA PRO A 180 -21.11 -6.32 19.34
C PRO A 180 -21.05 -7.77 18.85
N ALA A 181 -22.18 -8.50 18.87
CA ALA A 181 -22.23 -9.89 18.44
C ALA A 181 -21.90 -10.07 16.95
N GLY A 182 -22.36 -9.15 16.10
CA GLY A 182 -22.00 -9.15 14.68
C GLY A 182 -20.52 -8.86 14.46
N ARG A 183 -19.98 -7.92 15.22
CA ARG A 183 -18.56 -7.60 15.19
C ARG A 183 -17.71 -8.81 15.60
N GLU A 184 -18.04 -9.47 16.68
CA GLU A 184 -17.32 -10.67 17.15
C GLU A 184 -17.33 -11.78 16.08
N ARG A 185 -18.46 -12.04 15.44
CA ARG A 185 -18.55 -13.01 14.34
C ARG A 185 -17.65 -12.65 13.16
N VAL A 186 -17.57 -11.37 12.79
CA VAL A 186 -16.68 -10.91 11.71
C VAL A 186 -15.22 -11.07 12.09
N LEU A 187 -14.85 -10.68 13.31
CA LEU A 187 -13.47 -10.84 13.79
C LEU A 187 -13.06 -12.32 13.81
N ALA A 188 -13.91 -13.21 14.31
CA ALA A 188 -13.64 -14.66 14.30
C ALA A 188 -13.51 -15.22 12.88
N ALA A 189 -14.29 -14.73 11.92
CA ALA A 189 -14.22 -15.16 10.53
C ALA A 189 -12.97 -14.63 9.79
N VAL A 190 -12.49 -13.43 10.17
CA VAL A 190 -11.31 -12.80 9.54
C VAL A 190 -10.01 -13.27 10.19
N PHE A 191 -10.03 -13.50 11.50
CA PHE A 191 -8.88 -13.87 12.33
C PHE A 191 -9.15 -15.17 13.11
N PRO A 192 -9.27 -16.31 12.43
CA PRO A 192 -9.62 -17.57 13.08
C PRO A 192 -8.57 -17.95 14.14
N GLY A 193 -9.04 -18.33 15.32
CA GLY A 193 -8.18 -18.74 16.44
C GLY A 193 -7.51 -17.61 17.21
N THR A 194 -7.78 -16.36 16.89
CA THR A 194 -7.23 -15.20 17.60
C THR A 194 -8.09 -14.87 18.82
N ASP A 195 -7.46 -14.85 20.00
CA ASP A 195 -8.09 -14.40 21.25
C ASP A 195 -7.84 -12.89 21.44
N PHE A 196 -8.85 -12.09 21.13
CA PHE A 196 -8.79 -10.63 21.26
C PHE A 196 -8.93 -10.12 22.71
N THR A 197 -9.23 -10.99 23.67
CA THR A 197 -9.37 -10.61 25.09
C THR A 197 -8.02 -10.55 25.80
N ARG A 198 -6.98 -11.20 25.26
CA ARG A 198 -5.65 -11.25 25.82
C ARG A 198 -4.79 -10.13 25.26
N PRO A 199 -4.28 -9.22 26.11
CA PRO A 199 -3.29 -8.24 25.67
C PRO A 199 -2.00 -8.94 25.20
N GLY A 200 -1.40 -8.43 24.13
CA GLY A 200 -0.07 -8.82 23.69
C GLY A 200 1.01 -7.83 24.10
N LEU A 201 2.21 -7.99 23.59
CA LEU A 201 3.30 -7.03 23.73
C LEU A 201 3.80 -6.56 22.36
N GLY A 202 4.24 -5.32 22.29
CA GLY A 202 4.87 -4.77 21.09
C GLY A 202 3.99 -4.92 19.84
N TRP A 203 4.50 -5.62 18.83
CA TRP A 203 3.80 -5.81 17.56
C TRP A 203 2.51 -6.64 17.68
N GLU A 204 2.47 -7.63 18.56
CA GLU A 204 1.25 -8.44 18.78
C GLU A 204 0.12 -7.60 19.34
N GLU A 205 0.41 -6.76 20.34
CA GLU A 205 -0.58 -5.83 20.88
C GLU A 205 -1.04 -4.82 19.84
N PHE A 206 -0.13 -4.29 19.04
CA PHE A 206 -0.50 -3.44 17.93
C PHE A 206 -1.46 -4.13 16.97
N MET A 207 -1.18 -5.36 16.57
CA MET A 207 -2.04 -6.15 15.66
C MET A 207 -3.44 -6.38 16.26
N ARG A 208 -3.51 -6.67 17.55
CA ARG A 208 -4.75 -6.82 18.29
C ARG A 208 -5.57 -5.51 18.30
N VAL A 209 -4.95 -4.41 18.68
CA VAL A 209 -5.60 -3.09 18.74
C VAL A 209 -6.05 -2.65 17.34
N ARG A 210 -5.23 -2.86 16.33
CA ARG A 210 -5.57 -2.56 14.93
C ARG A 210 -6.79 -3.33 14.45
N ALA A 211 -6.83 -4.64 14.70
CA ALA A 211 -7.97 -5.47 14.32
C ALA A 211 -9.26 -5.01 15.02
N LEU A 212 -9.16 -4.69 16.32
CA LEU A 212 -10.29 -4.17 17.09
C LEU A 212 -10.72 -2.77 16.65
N ALA A 213 -9.84 -1.92 16.19
CA ALA A 213 -10.17 -0.57 15.69
C ALA A 213 -10.74 -0.59 14.26
N THR A 214 -10.37 -1.58 13.45
CA THR A 214 -10.82 -1.68 12.05
C THR A 214 -12.33 -1.91 11.98
N SER A 215 -13.03 -1.16 11.13
CA SER A 215 -14.49 -1.26 11.02
C SER A 215 -14.94 -2.58 10.42
N THR A 216 -16.07 -3.10 10.89
CA THR A 216 -16.69 -4.31 10.33
C THR A 216 -17.03 -4.15 8.85
N GLY A 217 -17.48 -2.95 8.44
CA GLY A 217 -17.75 -2.64 7.04
C GLY A 217 -16.50 -2.74 6.15
N ASN A 218 -15.34 -2.29 6.64
CA ASN A 218 -14.08 -2.46 5.93
C ASN A 218 -13.74 -3.95 5.75
N LEU A 219 -13.76 -4.71 6.85
CA LEU A 219 -13.42 -6.14 6.82
C LEU A 219 -14.31 -6.93 5.85
N MET A 220 -15.62 -6.64 5.86
CA MET A 220 -16.60 -7.32 5.02
C MET A 220 -16.51 -6.87 3.56
N GLY A 221 -16.42 -5.56 3.32
CA GLY A 221 -16.31 -4.99 1.98
C GLY A 221 -15.08 -5.49 1.23
N ILE A 222 -13.93 -5.53 1.91
CA ILE A 222 -12.69 -6.04 1.30
C ILE A 222 -12.82 -7.54 0.96
N ARG A 223 -13.40 -8.35 1.86
CA ARG A 223 -13.63 -9.77 1.57
C ARG A 223 -14.51 -9.96 0.34
N ALA A 224 -15.59 -9.19 0.23
CA ALA A 224 -16.49 -9.26 -0.92
C ALA A 224 -15.77 -8.86 -2.22
N ILE A 225 -14.95 -7.81 -2.20
CA ILE A 225 -14.16 -7.39 -3.34
C ILE A 225 -13.17 -8.48 -3.76
N LEU A 226 -12.42 -9.05 -2.81
CA LEU A 226 -11.44 -10.10 -3.09
C LEU A 226 -12.10 -11.37 -3.66
N ALA A 227 -13.26 -11.77 -3.12
CA ALA A 227 -14.02 -12.93 -3.60
C ALA A 227 -14.61 -12.70 -5.01
N GLY A 228 -15.01 -11.48 -5.33
CA GLY A 228 -15.56 -11.10 -6.63
C GLY A 228 -14.54 -10.57 -7.64
N GLN A 229 -13.25 -10.56 -7.30
CA GLN A 229 -12.21 -10.00 -8.16
C GLN A 229 -12.11 -10.76 -9.49
N ARG A 230 -11.93 -9.99 -10.57
CA ARG A 230 -11.68 -10.52 -11.91
C ARG A 230 -10.41 -9.91 -12.49
N PRO A 231 -9.69 -10.64 -13.36
CA PRO A 231 -8.52 -10.09 -14.05
C PRO A 231 -8.88 -8.85 -14.86
N ARG A 232 -8.02 -7.83 -14.76
CA ARG A 232 -8.14 -6.57 -15.51
C ARG A 232 -6.83 -6.20 -16.21
N SER A 233 -6.02 -7.19 -16.57
CA SER A 233 -4.70 -7.01 -17.17
C SER A 233 -4.78 -6.21 -18.48
N ALA A 234 -5.78 -6.48 -19.33
CA ALA A 234 -5.95 -5.74 -20.59
C ALA A 234 -6.23 -4.25 -20.36
N GLU A 235 -7.14 -3.92 -19.43
CA GLU A 235 -7.44 -2.54 -19.06
C GLU A 235 -6.22 -1.84 -18.46
N LEU A 236 -5.48 -2.53 -17.61
CA LEU A 236 -4.28 -2.01 -16.98
C LEU A 236 -3.18 -1.74 -18.02
N ARG A 237 -2.94 -2.69 -18.94
CA ARG A 237 -2.00 -2.51 -20.04
C ARG A 237 -2.36 -1.30 -20.92
N ALA A 238 -3.64 -1.11 -21.18
CA ALA A 238 -4.12 0.02 -21.99
C ALA A 238 -3.86 1.39 -21.37
N THR A 239 -3.53 1.48 -20.08
CA THR A 239 -3.16 2.75 -19.43
C THR A 239 -1.83 3.32 -19.91
N GLY A 240 -0.94 2.47 -20.46
CA GLY A 240 0.42 2.85 -20.85
C GLY A 240 1.34 3.20 -19.68
N LEU A 241 0.93 2.96 -18.43
CA LEU A 241 1.76 3.22 -17.26
C LEU A 241 2.94 2.25 -17.17
N PRO A 242 4.11 2.72 -16.71
CA PRO A 242 5.16 1.85 -16.19
C PRO A 242 4.64 0.98 -15.06
N ILE A 243 4.76 -0.36 -15.19
CA ILE A 243 4.25 -1.30 -14.20
C ILE A 243 5.38 -2.14 -13.63
N HIS A 244 5.38 -2.31 -12.30
CA HIS A 244 6.26 -3.20 -11.57
C HIS A 244 5.42 -4.23 -10.82
N VAL A 245 5.74 -5.51 -10.96
CA VAL A 245 5.20 -6.61 -10.17
C VAL A 245 6.31 -7.11 -9.26
N VAL A 246 6.20 -6.82 -7.96
CA VAL A 246 7.16 -7.22 -6.93
C VAL A 246 6.47 -8.11 -5.90
N TYR A 247 7.12 -9.22 -5.49
CA TYR A 247 6.53 -10.17 -4.56
C TYR A 247 7.60 -10.96 -3.82
N GLY A 248 7.26 -11.51 -2.66
CA GLY A 248 8.11 -12.48 -1.98
C GLY A 248 8.18 -13.78 -2.78
N ALA A 249 9.38 -14.30 -3.02
CA ALA A 249 9.57 -15.51 -3.82
C ALA A 249 8.88 -16.75 -3.21
N GLU A 250 8.57 -16.70 -1.90
CA GLU A 250 7.90 -17.74 -1.12
C GLU A 250 6.48 -17.36 -0.73
N ASP A 251 5.88 -16.39 -1.44
CA ASP A 251 4.51 -15.95 -1.17
C ASP A 251 3.50 -17.06 -1.48
N THR A 252 2.62 -17.32 -0.53
CA THR A 252 1.54 -18.32 -0.63
C THR A 252 0.14 -17.70 -0.65
N ALA A 253 0.04 -16.37 -0.57
CA ALA A 253 -1.25 -15.69 -0.61
C ALA A 253 -1.94 -15.81 -1.98
N TRP A 254 -1.17 -15.68 -3.05
CA TRP A 254 -1.51 -16.11 -4.40
C TRP A 254 -0.38 -17.02 -4.92
N PRO A 255 -0.66 -17.93 -5.85
CA PRO A 255 0.41 -18.68 -6.50
C PRO A 255 1.41 -17.73 -7.19
N VAL A 256 2.71 -17.96 -7.02
CA VAL A 256 3.76 -17.16 -7.70
C VAL A 256 3.57 -17.15 -9.23
N SER A 257 3.02 -18.24 -9.80
CA SER A 257 2.64 -18.31 -11.22
C SER A 257 1.63 -17.24 -11.64
N ASP A 258 0.76 -16.79 -10.73
CA ASP A 258 -0.23 -15.75 -11.02
C ASP A 258 0.44 -14.38 -11.14
N TYR A 259 1.40 -14.06 -10.26
CA TYR A 259 2.20 -12.83 -10.36
C TYR A 259 2.99 -12.79 -11.67
N ARG A 260 3.65 -13.90 -12.02
CA ARG A 260 4.41 -14.04 -13.27
C ARG A 260 3.53 -13.92 -14.51
N ARG A 261 2.34 -14.52 -14.47
CA ARG A 261 1.37 -14.41 -15.56
C ARG A 261 0.93 -12.95 -15.74
N GLU A 262 0.51 -12.28 -14.68
CA GLU A 262 0.11 -10.88 -14.74
C GLU A 262 1.24 -9.98 -15.23
N ALA A 263 2.47 -10.17 -14.72
CA ALA A 263 3.63 -9.38 -15.17
C ALA A 263 3.81 -9.46 -16.69
N ARG A 264 3.71 -10.66 -17.26
CA ARG A 264 3.78 -10.85 -18.73
C ARG A 264 2.61 -10.20 -19.46
N GLU A 265 1.39 -10.37 -18.95
CA GLU A 265 0.17 -9.83 -19.56
C GLU A 265 0.18 -8.31 -19.68
N VAL A 266 0.72 -7.64 -18.64
CA VAL A 266 0.76 -6.16 -18.60
C VAL A 266 2.08 -5.58 -19.07
N GLY A 267 3.09 -6.40 -19.39
CA GLY A 267 4.43 -5.95 -19.78
C GLY A 267 5.20 -5.30 -18.63
N ALA A 268 5.06 -5.81 -17.42
CA ALA A 268 5.67 -5.25 -16.22
C ALA A 268 7.13 -5.69 -16.04
N VAL A 269 7.91 -4.85 -15.35
CA VAL A 269 9.14 -5.30 -14.69
C VAL A 269 8.75 -6.25 -13.57
N GLU A 270 9.39 -7.42 -13.50
CA GLU A 270 9.13 -8.43 -12.47
C GLU A 270 10.32 -8.50 -11.50
N THR A 271 10.04 -8.51 -10.19
CA THR A 271 11.09 -8.63 -9.16
C THR A 271 10.63 -9.55 -8.03
N PRO A 272 11.02 -10.84 -8.02
CA PRO A 272 10.87 -11.69 -6.84
C PRO A 272 11.89 -11.31 -5.77
N ILE A 273 11.46 -11.30 -4.50
CA ILE A 273 12.35 -11.02 -3.34
C ILE A 273 12.63 -12.35 -2.64
N PRO A 274 13.88 -12.88 -2.76
CA PRO A 274 14.25 -14.15 -2.14
C PRO A 274 14.13 -14.12 -0.61
N GLY A 275 13.71 -15.23 0.00
CA GLY A 275 13.57 -15.39 1.44
C GLY A 275 12.47 -14.53 2.04
N ALA A 276 11.49 -14.11 1.23
CA ALA A 276 10.33 -13.39 1.68
C ALA A 276 9.03 -14.04 1.20
N GLN A 277 8.02 -13.96 2.04
CA GLN A 277 6.65 -14.38 1.79
C GLN A 277 5.78 -13.14 1.42
N HIS A 278 4.52 -13.15 1.85
CA HIS A 278 3.52 -12.12 1.50
C HIS A 278 3.87 -10.70 1.93
N SER A 279 4.63 -10.54 3.01
CA SER A 279 4.97 -9.24 3.61
C SER A 279 6.48 -8.96 3.51
N ALA A 280 7.02 -8.95 2.30
CA ALA A 280 8.45 -8.72 2.06
C ALA A 280 8.95 -7.38 2.64
N GLN A 281 8.11 -6.35 2.73
CA GLN A 281 8.43 -5.05 3.34
C GLN A 281 8.74 -5.15 4.83
N THR A 282 8.30 -6.20 5.51
CA THR A 282 8.61 -6.46 6.93
C THR A 282 9.66 -7.55 7.11
N GLN A 283 9.70 -8.53 6.21
CA GLN A 283 10.61 -9.67 6.28
C GLN A 283 11.99 -9.37 5.71
N ARG A 284 12.07 -8.54 4.67
CA ARG A 284 13.27 -8.14 3.94
C ARG A 284 13.22 -6.64 3.59
N PRO A 285 13.09 -5.74 4.57
CA PRO A 285 12.78 -4.33 4.33
C PRO A 285 13.77 -3.63 3.39
N THR A 286 15.06 -3.85 3.56
CA THR A 286 16.10 -3.25 2.71
C THR A 286 16.03 -3.78 1.27
N ALA A 287 15.92 -5.10 1.08
CA ALA A 287 15.81 -5.68 -0.26
C ALA A 287 14.54 -5.23 -0.97
N TRP A 288 13.44 -5.10 -0.24
CA TRP A 288 12.19 -4.55 -0.77
C TRP A 288 12.36 -3.08 -1.17
N ALA A 289 12.92 -2.25 -0.29
CA ALA A 289 13.16 -0.84 -0.59
C ALA A 289 14.09 -0.66 -1.79
N ASP A 290 15.13 -1.49 -1.93
CA ASP A 290 16.03 -1.51 -3.08
C ASP A 290 15.29 -1.85 -4.39
N ALA A 291 14.41 -2.86 -4.35
CA ALA A 291 13.68 -3.31 -5.53
C ALA A 291 12.74 -2.22 -6.05
N VAL A 292 11.92 -1.63 -5.16
CA VAL A 292 10.92 -0.63 -5.56
C VAL A 292 11.57 0.70 -5.95
N SER A 293 12.59 1.16 -5.20
CA SER A 293 13.27 2.43 -5.48
C SER A 293 14.04 2.40 -6.80
N ARG A 294 14.70 1.29 -7.15
CA ARG A 294 15.36 1.15 -8.46
C ARG A 294 14.38 1.29 -9.61
N PHE A 295 13.21 0.69 -9.51
CA PHE A 295 12.18 0.81 -10.52
C PHE A 295 11.69 2.26 -10.65
N TRP A 296 11.36 2.93 -9.55
CA TRP A 296 10.86 4.31 -9.59
C TRP A 296 11.92 5.27 -10.15
N LEU A 297 13.18 5.15 -9.74
CA LEU A 297 14.27 5.97 -10.28
C LEU A 297 14.49 5.72 -11.77
N ALA A 298 14.34 4.48 -12.25
CA ALA A 298 14.44 4.18 -13.68
C ALA A 298 13.29 4.82 -14.48
N VAL A 299 12.07 4.87 -13.91
CA VAL A 299 10.93 5.61 -14.50
C VAL A 299 11.24 7.09 -14.61
N ASP A 300 11.69 7.71 -13.51
CA ASP A 300 11.95 9.16 -13.45
C ASP A 300 13.09 9.59 -14.36
N SER A 301 14.10 8.74 -14.54
CA SER A 301 15.23 9.02 -15.44
C SER A 301 14.95 8.70 -16.91
N GLY A 302 13.79 8.14 -17.24
CA GLY A 302 13.47 7.72 -18.60
C GLY A 302 14.27 6.51 -19.12
N HIS A 303 14.97 5.79 -18.22
CA HIS A 303 15.82 4.64 -18.60
C HIS A 303 15.05 3.31 -18.66
N LEU A 304 13.76 3.29 -18.45
CA LEU A 304 12.92 2.11 -18.70
C LEU A 304 12.77 1.91 -20.20
N VAL A 305 13.63 1.08 -20.78
CA VAL A 305 13.44 0.58 -22.14
C VAL A 305 12.32 -0.44 -22.10
N TRP A 306 11.14 -0.04 -22.57
CA TRP A 306 10.01 -0.95 -22.77
C TRP A 306 10.36 -1.94 -23.87
N GLN A 307 10.42 -3.22 -23.57
CA GLN A 307 10.28 -4.23 -24.61
C GLN A 307 8.78 -4.28 -24.98
N MET A 308 8.43 -3.57 -26.06
CA MET A 308 7.11 -3.66 -26.69
C MET A 308 6.90 -5.04 -27.33
#